data_ab0b6b5171b2784a1bf944749c8e5d5a
#
_entry.id   ab0b6b5171b2784a1bf944749c8e5d5a
#
_cell.length_a   1.000
_cell.length_b   1.000
_cell.length_c   1.000
_cell.angle_alpha   90.00
_cell.angle_beta   90.00
_cell.angle_gamma   90.00
#
_symmetry.space_group_name_H-M   'P 1'
#
loop_
_entity.id
_entity.type
_entity.pdbx_description
1 polymer ?
#
loop_
_entity_poly.entity_id
_entity_poly.type
_entity_poly.pdbx_seq_one_letter_code
_entity_poly.pdbx_strand_id
1 'polypeptide(L)'
;QLLAYVKQETARGMSIILTSHLLGEVLGSCDRIAVMKDGRMIVTREARDFTRRSLVAAMGSETHEEAARAHNPVSSPAIAVRAKPKTGGSAELIVRRGEVVGLAGLAGHGQSRMLLQIFSKEQAEVMGRTAFIAGDRQSDGIFSLWSIGRNMTARSLAALKKSGLIDPARESALEREWKDRMAIRTEDVKNNILTLSGGNQQKTLFARALSSNAAIILMDDPMRGVDVGTKQEVYSMIREQADKGRTFIWYTTEFDELSHCDRAYVFRNGAISASLESGKISEESVLEASFAEQAA
;
A
#
# COMPACT_ATOMS: atom_id res chain seq x y z
N GLN A 1 19.36 4.53 16.06
CA GLN A 1 19.70 5.46 17.15
C GLN A 1 18.68 5.37 18.28
N LEU A 2 17.36 5.51 18.07
CA LEU A 2 16.33 5.45 19.10
C LEU A 2 16.35 4.12 19.89
N LEU A 3 16.37 2.98 19.21
CA LEU A 3 16.36 1.67 19.85
C LEU A 3 17.65 1.39 20.67
N ALA A 4 18.78 1.93 20.24
CA ALA A 4 20.03 1.87 21.01
C ALA A 4 19.93 2.69 22.32
N TYR A 5 19.30 3.86 22.24
CA TYR A 5 19.03 4.69 23.41
C TYR A 5 18.05 4.00 24.38
N VAL A 6 16.97 3.41 23.86
CA VAL A 6 16.01 2.60 24.64
C VAL A 6 16.75 1.51 25.42
N LYS A 7 17.63 0.72 24.76
CA LYS A 7 18.45 -0.32 25.42
C LYS A 7 19.39 0.23 26.50
N GLN A 8 19.96 1.39 26.28
CA GLN A 8 20.83 2.04 27.25
C GLN A 8 20.05 2.45 28.52
N GLU A 9 18.87 3.04 28.36
CA GLU A 9 18.05 3.49 29.48
C GLU A 9 17.41 2.32 30.25
N THR A 10 17.02 1.24 29.56
CA THR A 10 16.53 0.03 30.24
C THR A 10 17.64 -0.65 31.06
N ALA A 11 18.88 -0.64 30.58
CA ALA A 11 20.04 -1.14 31.34
C ALA A 11 20.31 -0.30 32.61
N ARG A 12 19.85 0.95 32.68
CA ARG A 12 19.91 1.83 33.85
C ARG A 12 18.72 1.65 34.82
N GLY A 13 17.83 0.70 34.53
CA GLY A 13 16.67 0.39 35.37
C GLY A 13 15.38 1.09 34.97
N MET A 14 15.35 1.79 33.84
CA MET A 14 14.13 2.38 33.32
C MET A 14 13.23 1.30 32.68
N SER A 15 11.93 1.33 32.96
CA SER A 15 10.94 0.51 32.28
C SER A 15 10.31 1.29 31.15
N ILE A 16 10.30 0.73 29.92
CA ILE A 16 9.79 1.40 28.72
C ILE A 16 8.72 0.52 28.08
N ILE A 17 7.59 1.13 27.75
CA ILE A 17 6.53 0.49 26.95
C ILE A 17 6.63 1.06 25.54
N LEU A 18 6.91 0.19 24.57
CA LEU A 18 6.98 0.51 23.14
C LEU A 18 5.73 -0.03 22.45
N THR A 19 4.99 0.83 21.77
CA THR A 19 3.90 0.42 20.87
C THR A 19 4.36 0.63 19.44
N SER A 20 4.46 -0.45 18.68
CA SER A 20 4.88 -0.42 17.28
C SER A 20 4.15 -1.50 16.49
N HIS A 21 3.95 -1.26 15.21
CA HIS A 21 3.51 -2.25 14.22
C HIS A 21 4.69 -2.81 13.39
N LEU A 22 5.88 -2.28 13.60
CA LEU A 22 7.11 -2.75 12.97
C LEU A 22 7.64 -3.97 13.74
N LEU A 23 7.30 -5.16 13.26
CA LEU A 23 7.57 -6.42 13.97
C LEU A 23 9.06 -6.66 14.22
N GLY A 24 9.94 -6.22 13.31
CA GLY A 24 11.39 -6.32 13.46
C GLY A 24 11.91 -5.50 14.65
N GLU A 25 11.35 -4.30 14.89
CA GLU A 25 11.72 -3.46 16.03
C GLU A 25 11.28 -4.10 17.34
N VAL A 26 10.06 -4.62 17.39
CA VAL A 26 9.48 -5.24 18.59
C VAL A 26 10.27 -6.51 18.95
N LEU A 27 10.51 -7.39 17.97
CA LEU A 27 11.26 -8.63 18.18
C LEU A 27 12.73 -8.39 18.55
N GLY A 28 13.34 -7.33 18.01
CA GLY A 28 14.76 -7.03 18.23
C GLY A 28 15.07 -6.17 19.45
N SER A 29 14.07 -5.54 20.07
CA SER A 29 14.31 -4.50 21.07
C SER A 29 13.55 -4.70 22.38
N CYS A 30 12.51 -5.52 22.41
CA CYS A 30 11.72 -5.76 23.61
C CYS A 30 12.13 -7.07 24.31
N ASP A 31 12.04 -7.08 25.64
CA ASP A 31 12.24 -8.31 26.43
C ASP A 31 10.96 -9.16 26.40
N ARG A 32 9.82 -8.51 26.44
CA ARG A 32 8.50 -9.14 26.51
C ARG A 32 7.54 -8.46 25.54
N ILE A 33 6.72 -9.25 24.87
CA ILE A 33 5.74 -8.78 23.88
C ILE A 33 4.34 -9.12 24.34
N ALA A 34 3.47 -8.13 24.31
CA ALA A 34 2.04 -8.24 24.55
C ALA A 34 1.29 -7.93 23.26
N VAL A 35 0.55 -8.90 22.72
CA VAL A 35 -0.28 -8.72 21.51
C VAL A 35 -1.68 -8.30 21.94
N MET A 36 -2.13 -7.18 21.40
CA MET A 36 -3.49 -6.65 21.59
C MET A 36 -4.26 -6.65 20.28
N LYS A 37 -5.55 -7.01 20.36
CA LYS A 37 -6.48 -6.96 19.23
C LYS A 37 -7.87 -6.53 19.71
N ASP A 38 -8.49 -5.60 19.02
CA ASP A 38 -9.85 -5.10 19.34
C ASP A 38 -10.00 -4.72 20.82
N GLY A 39 -8.98 -4.07 21.41
CA GLY A 39 -8.94 -3.65 22.81
C GLY A 39 -8.72 -4.79 23.83
N ARG A 40 -8.44 -6.01 23.37
CA ARG A 40 -8.20 -7.17 24.25
C ARG A 40 -6.76 -7.67 24.14
N MET A 41 -6.23 -8.10 25.29
CA MET A 41 -4.95 -8.80 25.34
C MET A 41 -5.14 -10.23 24.82
N ILE A 42 -4.43 -10.58 23.75
CA ILE A 42 -4.51 -11.91 23.16
C ILE A 42 -3.48 -12.86 23.78
N VAL A 43 -2.22 -12.40 23.89
CA VAL A 43 -1.12 -13.19 24.44
C VAL A 43 -0.02 -12.25 24.94
N THR A 44 0.67 -12.68 26.01
CA THR A 44 1.89 -12.03 26.49
C THR A 44 2.95 -13.11 26.71
N ARG A 45 4.14 -12.95 26.10
CA ARG A 45 5.29 -13.87 26.22
C ARG A 45 6.61 -13.11 26.16
N GLU A 46 7.71 -13.80 26.47
CA GLU A 46 9.06 -13.31 26.21
C GLU A 46 9.26 -13.10 24.71
N ALA A 47 9.98 -12.06 24.31
CA ALA A 47 10.21 -11.75 22.88
C ALA A 47 10.90 -12.90 22.14
N ARG A 48 11.83 -13.60 22.82
CA ARG A 48 12.54 -14.78 22.29
C ARG A 48 11.64 -15.97 21.95
N ASP A 49 10.43 -16.03 22.52
CA ASP A 49 9.45 -17.09 22.27
C ASP A 49 8.57 -16.80 21.05
N PHE A 50 8.75 -15.62 20.44
CA PHE A 50 8.07 -15.25 19.20
C PHE A 50 9.01 -15.34 18.01
N THR A 51 8.49 -15.89 16.93
CA THR A 51 9.00 -15.65 15.58
C THR A 51 8.13 -14.59 14.92
N ARG A 52 8.61 -13.98 13.85
CA ARG A 52 7.77 -13.03 13.04
C ARG A 52 6.44 -13.68 12.65
N ARG A 53 6.48 -14.96 12.24
CA ARG A 53 5.29 -15.74 11.86
C ARG A 53 4.32 -15.95 13.02
N SER A 54 4.80 -16.39 14.19
CA SER A 54 3.94 -16.62 15.35
C SER A 54 3.35 -15.30 15.88
N LEU A 55 4.06 -14.19 15.74
CA LEU A 55 3.57 -12.89 16.15
C LEU A 55 2.46 -12.41 15.22
N VAL A 56 2.61 -12.54 13.89
CA VAL A 56 1.57 -12.25 12.89
C VAL A 56 0.33 -13.11 13.12
N ALA A 57 0.51 -14.41 13.37
CA ALA A 57 -0.60 -15.31 13.68
C ALA A 57 -1.35 -14.90 14.97
N ALA A 58 -0.62 -14.50 16.02
CA ALA A 58 -1.23 -14.01 17.25
C ALA A 58 -2.02 -12.71 17.07
N MET A 59 -1.65 -11.86 16.10
CA MET A 59 -2.40 -10.67 15.72
C MET A 59 -3.67 -11.02 14.93
N GLY A 60 -3.90 -12.32 14.66
CA GLY A 60 -5.11 -12.83 14.00
C GLY A 60 -5.11 -12.65 12.50
N SER A 61 -3.93 -12.45 11.91
CA SER A 61 -3.72 -12.68 10.49
C SER A 61 -3.49 -14.18 10.32
N GLU A 62 -4.37 -14.88 9.59
CA GLU A 62 -4.00 -16.18 9.08
C GLU A 62 -2.70 -16.00 8.32
N THR A 63 -1.68 -16.74 8.70
CA THR A 63 -0.45 -16.82 7.93
C THR A 63 -0.81 -17.55 6.64
N HIS A 64 -1.39 -16.85 5.69
CA HIS A 64 -1.16 -17.21 4.33
C HIS A 64 0.33 -16.97 4.11
N GLU A 65 1.14 -17.99 4.40
CA GLU A 65 2.35 -18.19 3.64
C GLU A 65 1.88 -18.34 2.20
N GLU A 66 1.61 -17.23 1.56
CA GLU A 66 2.04 -17.16 0.21
C GLU A 66 3.56 -17.27 0.32
N ALA A 67 4.04 -18.52 0.21
CA ALA A 67 5.30 -18.74 -0.43
C ALA A 67 5.35 -17.66 -1.49
N ALA A 68 6.42 -16.84 -1.49
CA ALA A 68 6.69 -15.95 -2.60
C ALA A 68 6.45 -16.82 -3.83
N ARG A 69 5.23 -16.79 -4.33
CA ARG A 69 4.85 -17.58 -5.49
C ARG A 69 5.83 -17.09 -6.49
N ALA A 70 6.66 -17.99 -6.98
CA ALA A 70 7.59 -17.69 -8.04
C ALA A 70 6.72 -16.97 -9.07
N HIS A 71 6.78 -15.64 -9.02
CA HIS A 71 5.91 -14.80 -9.82
C HIS A 71 6.31 -15.09 -11.25
N ASN A 72 5.40 -15.66 -12.03
CA ASN A 72 5.60 -15.72 -13.45
C ASN A 72 5.70 -14.27 -13.92
N PRO A 73 6.87 -13.82 -14.41
CA PRO A 73 7.04 -12.45 -14.81
C PRO A 73 5.92 -12.08 -15.77
N VAL A 74 5.35 -10.90 -15.57
CA VAL A 74 4.27 -10.38 -16.42
C VAL A 74 4.66 -10.60 -17.88
N SER A 75 3.99 -11.53 -18.52
CA SER A 75 4.32 -11.94 -19.89
C SER A 75 3.88 -10.92 -20.95
N SER A 76 3.22 -9.84 -20.55
CA SER A 76 2.76 -8.82 -21.48
C SER A 76 3.90 -7.84 -21.84
N PRO A 77 4.35 -7.75 -23.10
CA PRO A 77 5.32 -6.75 -23.52
C PRO A 77 4.71 -5.34 -23.60
N ALA A 78 3.38 -5.22 -23.49
CA ALA A 78 2.67 -3.96 -23.69
C ALA A 78 2.95 -2.96 -22.55
N ILE A 79 3.43 -1.79 -22.90
CA ILE A 79 3.68 -0.69 -21.96
C ILE A 79 2.32 -0.11 -21.53
N ALA A 80 2.13 0.05 -20.21
CA ALA A 80 0.99 0.73 -19.61
C ALA A 80 1.31 2.21 -19.31
N VAL A 81 2.53 2.46 -18.81
CA VAL A 81 3.00 3.82 -18.50
C VAL A 81 4.45 3.98 -18.91
N ARG A 82 4.75 5.16 -19.50
CA ARG A 82 6.11 5.66 -19.70
C ARG A 82 6.15 7.10 -19.20
N ALA A 83 7.08 7.41 -18.31
CA ALA A 83 7.20 8.74 -17.74
C ALA A 83 8.66 9.08 -17.42
N LYS A 84 9.01 10.36 -17.55
CA LYS A 84 10.31 10.89 -17.12
C LYS A 84 10.14 11.78 -15.90
N PRO A 85 11.02 11.67 -14.88
CA PRO A 85 11.02 12.63 -13.79
C PRO A 85 11.24 14.07 -14.30
N LYS A 86 10.46 15.03 -13.80
CA LYS A 86 10.58 16.45 -14.19
C LYS A 86 11.91 17.10 -13.79
N THR A 87 12.53 16.61 -12.71
CA THR A 87 13.64 17.29 -12.04
C THR A 87 15.03 16.78 -12.41
N GLY A 88 15.14 15.83 -13.35
CA GLY A 88 16.46 15.43 -13.84
C GLY A 88 16.61 13.93 -14.12
N GLY A 89 17.77 13.60 -14.73
CA GLY A 89 18.13 12.24 -15.10
C GLY A 89 17.60 11.79 -16.47
N SER A 90 18.31 10.86 -17.10
CA SER A 90 17.93 10.26 -18.38
C SER A 90 17.03 9.03 -18.22
N ALA A 91 16.94 8.49 -17.00
CA ALA A 91 16.20 7.26 -16.73
C ALA A 91 14.67 7.49 -16.79
N GLU A 92 13.98 6.58 -17.48
CA GLU A 92 12.52 6.59 -17.60
C GLU A 92 11.90 5.55 -16.68
N LEU A 93 10.74 5.88 -16.13
CA LEU A 93 9.84 4.92 -15.53
C LEU A 93 9.07 4.23 -16.67
N ILE A 94 9.22 2.93 -16.80
CA ILE A 94 8.48 2.11 -17.77
C ILE A 94 7.74 1.03 -17.00
N VAL A 95 6.42 1.00 -17.12
CA VAL A 95 5.56 0.02 -16.45
C VAL A 95 4.77 -0.76 -17.48
N ARG A 96 4.77 -2.08 -17.37
CA ARG A 96 4.05 -2.99 -18.27
C ARG A 96 2.63 -3.27 -17.74
N ARG A 97 1.75 -3.73 -18.63
CA ARG A 97 0.39 -4.12 -18.23
C ARG A 97 0.42 -5.32 -17.30
N GLY A 98 -0.34 -5.23 -16.20
CA GLY A 98 -0.43 -6.27 -15.18
C GLY A 98 0.76 -6.27 -14.21
N GLU A 99 1.69 -5.32 -14.33
CA GLU A 99 2.86 -5.22 -13.46
C GLU A 99 2.50 -4.45 -12.17
N VAL A 100 3.05 -4.87 -11.05
CA VAL A 100 3.06 -4.15 -9.78
C VAL A 100 4.45 -3.55 -9.61
N VAL A 101 4.57 -2.23 -9.76
CA VAL A 101 5.86 -1.52 -9.71
C VAL A 101 5.94 -0.68 -8.44
N GLY A 102 6.98 -0.91 -7.64
CA GLY A 102 7.30 -0.14 -6.45
C GLY A 102 8.07 1.14 -6.80
N LEU A 103 7.77 2.23 -6.09
CA LEU A 103 8.59 3.43 -6.05
C LEU A 103 9.21 3.53 -4.66
N ALA A 104 10.53 3.42 -4.59
CA ALA A 104 11.32 3.34 -3.38
C ALA A 104 12.24 4.55 -3.22
N GLY A 105 12.97 4.61 -2.12
CA GLY A 105 13.92 5.67 -1.78
C GLY A 105 13.47 6.48 -0.56
N LEU A 106 14.29 7.45 -0.16
CA LEU A 106 13.97 8.31 0.99
C LEU A 106 12.71 9.14 0.74
N ALA A 107 11.92 9.37 1.79
CA ALA A 107 10.72 10.17 1.70
C ALA A 107 10.99 11.56 1.11
N GLY A 108 10.12 12.03 0.22
CA GLY A 108 10.27 13.33 -0.42
C GLY A 108 11.21 13.38 -1.63
N HIS A 109 11.80 12.27 -2.04
CA HIS A 109 12.73 12.20 -3.18
C HIS A 109 12.05 12.14 -4.55
N GLY A 110 10.74 12.43 -4.64
CA GLY A 110 10.04 12.63 -5.90
C GLY A 110 9.00 11.56 -6.27
N GLN A 111 8.84 10.52 -5.45
CA GLN A 111 7.92 9.39 -5.70
C GLN A 111 6.45 9.86 -5.85
N SER A 112 5.92 10.58 -4.85
CA SER A 112 4.55 11.14 -4.91
C SER A 112 4.38 12.10 -6.07
N ARG A 113 5.42 12.91 -6.38
CA ARG A 113 5.41 13.80 -7.55
C ARG A 113 5.30 13.03 -8.85
N MET A 114 6.02 11.90 -8.98
CA MET A 114 5.93 11.02 -10.14
C MET A 114 4.53 10.44 -10.29
N LEU A 115 3.90 9.99 -9.20
CA LEU A 115 2.52 9.49 -9.23
C LEU A 115 1.53 10.57 -9.70
N LEU A 116 1.65 11.79 -9.18
CA LEU A 116 0.80 12.93 -9.60
C LEU A 116 1.05 13.31 -11.05
N GLN A 117 2.31 13.28 -11.51
CA GLN A 117 2.68 13.54 -12.90
C GLN A 117 2.02 12.52 -13.86
N ILE A 118 2.03 11.22 -13.49
CA ILE A 118 1.36 10.17 -14.26
C ILE A 118 -0.16 10.37 -14.23
N PHE A 119 -0.72 10.73 -13.07
CA PHE A 119 -2.16 10.95 -12.91
C PHE A 119 -2.67 12.12 -13.76
N SER A 120 -1.92 13.24 -13.79
CA SER A 120 -2.21 14.42 -14.62
C SER A 120 -1.80 14.25 -16.08
N LYS A 121 -1.10 13.15 -16.42
CA LYS A 121 -0.54 12.87 -17.75
C LYS A 121 0.46 13.92 -18.24
N GLU A 122 1.13 14.58 -17.32
CA GLU A 122 2.17 15.53 -17.63
C GLU A 122 3.49 14.84 -17.91
N GLN A 123 4.06 15.01 -19.10
CA GLN A 123 5.28 14.34 -19.54
C GLN A 123 5.23 12.80 -19.28
N ALA A 124 4.04 12.23 -19.43
CA ALA A 124 3.79 10.80 -19.24
C ALA A 124 2.84 10.27 -20.32
N GLU A 125 3.25 9.18 -20.94
CA GLU A 125 2.40 8.37 -21.82
C GLU A 125 1.66 7.35 -20.95
N VAL A 126 0.32 7.43 -20.91
CA VAL A 126 -0.50 6.58 -20.04
C VAL A 126 -1.56 5.87 -20.88
N MET A 127 -1.42 4.56 -21.03
CA MET A 127 -2.25 3.73 -21.90
C MET A 127 -3.47 3.17 -21.15
N GLY A 128 -4.33 4.05 -20.67
CA GLY A 128 -5.57 3.66 -19.99
C GLY A 128 -6.09 4.72 -19.02
N ARG A 129 -7.17 4.36 -18.35
CA ARG A 129 -7.72 5.14 -17.25
C ARG A 129 -6.95 4.89 -15.98
N THR A 130 -6.67 5.94 -15.23
CA THR A 130 -5.98 5.87 -13.95
C THR A 130 -6.96 6.02 -12.79
N ALA A 131 -6.68 5.39 -11.64
CA ALA A 131 -7.24 5.75 -10.35
C ALA A 131 -6.10 6.06 -9.39
N PHE A 132 -6.33 6.97 -8.45
CA PHE A 132 -5.35 7.40 -7.46
C PHE A 132 -5.84 7.08 -6.05
N ILE A 133 -4.98 6.48 -5.24
CA ILE A 133 -5.19 6.25 -3.81
C ILE A 133 -4.19 7.13 -3.08
N ALA A 134 -4.70 8.13 -2.36
CA ALA A 134 -3.89 9.11 -1.66
C ALA A 134 -3.28 8.53 -0.37
N GLY A 135 -2.10 9.02 -0.02
CA GLY A 135 -1.39 8.63 1.20
C GLY A 135 -2.04 9.19 2.46
N ASP A 136 -2.41 10.45 2.45
CA ASP A 136 -3.24 11.01 3.51
C ASP A 136 -4.72 10.78 3.20
N ARG A 137 -5.26 9.71 3.82
CA ARG A 137 -6.67 9.37 3.64
C ARG A 137 -7.62 10.42 4.21
N GLN A 138 -7.21 11.15 5.25
CA GLN A 138 -8.09 12.10 5.94
C GLN A 138 -8.25 13.39 5.15
N SER A 139 -7.15 13.95 4.63
CA SER A 139 -7.18 15.20 3.87
C SER A 139 -7.55 14.98 2.40
N ASP A 140 -7.00 13.93 1.77
CA ASP A 140 -7.04 13.78 0.32
C ASP A 140 -7.80 12.54 -0.16
N GLY A 141 -8.09 11.62 0.77
CA GLY A 141 -8.67 10.32 0.43
C GLY A 141 -10.18 10.28 0.57
N ILE A 142 -10.72 10.48 1.77
CA ILE A 142 -12.14 10.26 2.07
C ILE A 142 -12.98 11.52 1.88
N PHE A 143 -14.24 11.32 1.48
CA PHE A 143 -15.27 12.35 1.55
C PHE A 143 -15.94 12.22 2.91
N SER A 144 -15.47 12.98 3.90
CA SER A 144 -15.84 12.84 5.33
C SER A 144 -17.32 13.02 5.63
N LEU A 145 -18.04 13.79 4.80
CA LEU A 145 -19.47 14.02 4.94
C LEU A 145 -20.34 12.95 4.23
N TRP A 146 -19.70 11.99 3.54
CA TRP A 146 -20.40 11.00 2.74
C TRP A 146 -20.48 9.66 3.48
N SER A 147 -21.45 8.85 3.04
CA SER A 147 -21.58 7.48 3.48
C SER A 147 -20.41 6.60 2.98
N ILE A 148 -20.23 5.45 3.60
CA ILE A 148 -19.29 4.43 3.20
C ILE A 148 -19.55 4.04 1.74
N GLY A 149 -20.80 3.71 1.39
CA GLY A 149 -21.20 3.33 0.04
C GLY A 149 -20.88 4.40 -1.00
N ARG A 150 -21.25 5.66 -0.77
CA ARG A 150 -20.92 6.76 -1.68
C ARG A 150 -19.41 6.98 -1.81
N ASN A 151 -18.66 6.78 -0.75
CA ASN A 151 -17.20 6.80 -0.83
C ASN A 151 -16.66 5.69 -1.76
N MET A 152 -17.22 4.49 -1.73
CA MET A 152 -16.83 3.39 -2.63
C MET A 152 -17.19 3.65 -4.09
N THR A 153 -18.39 4.20 -4.35
CA THR A 153 -18.94 4.30 -5.72
C THR A 153 -18.54 5.58 -6.46
N ALA A 154 -17.93 6.56 -5.77
CA ALA A 154 -17.64 7.89 -6.30
C ALA A 154 -16.92 7.91 -7.67
N ARG A 155 -16.05 6.95 -7.96
CA ARG A 155 -15.34 6.85 -9.25
C ARG A 155 -16.08 6.04 -10.32
N SER A 156 -17.16 5.36 -9.94
CA SER A 156 -17.93 4.46 -10.81
C SER A 156 -19.22 5.11 -11.30
N LEU A 157 -19.54 6.34 -10.90
CA LEU A 157 -20.81 7.03 -11.18
C LEU A 157 -21.18 7.06 -12.68
N ALA A 158 -20.19 7.19 -13.56
CA ALA A 158 -20.46 7.18 -15.01
C ALA A 158 -20.98 5.82 -15.50
N ALA A 159 -20.47 4.71 -14.92
CA ALA A 159 -20.89 3.35 -15.24
C ALA A 159 -22.25 2.98 -14.59
N LEU A 160 -22.63 3.69 -13.53
CA LEU A 160 -23.88 3.46 -12.80
C LEU A 160 -25.07 4.20 -13.42
N LYS A 161 -24.85 5.03 -14.45
CA LYS A 161 -25.94 5.77 -15.10
C LYS A 161 -26.86 4.85 -15.92
N LYS A 162 -28.15 5.13 -15.81
CA LYS A 162 -29.21 4.63 -16.67
C LYS A 162 -30.08 5.82 -17.08
N SER A 163 -30.26 6.03 -18.38
CA SER A 163 -31.03 7.17 -18.91
C SER A 163 -30.59 8.54 -18.36
N GLY A 164 -29.29 8.73 -18.13
CA GLY A 164 -28.70 9.98 -17.68
C GLY A 164 -28.64 10.17 -16.15
N LEU A 165 -29.38 9.39 -15.38
CA LEU A 165 -29.40 9.42 -13.91
C LEU A 165 -28.67 8.21 -13.32
N ILE A 166 -28.16 8.34 -12.10
CA ILE A 166 -27.58 7.20 -11.37
C ILE A 166 -28.71 6.24 -11.01
N ASP A 167 -28.54 4.97 -11.37
CA ASP A 167 -29.45 3.90 -11.03
C ASP A 167 -29.19 3.41 -9.59
N PRO A 168 -30.09 3.64 -8.62
CA PRO A 168 -29.86 3.27 -7.22
C PRO A 168 -29.68 1.76 -7.01
N ALA A 169 -30.32 0.93 -7.85
CA ALA A 169 -30.21 -0.52 -7.74
C ALA A 169 -28.80 -0.99 -8.15
N ARG A 170 -28.23 -0.40 -9.22
CA ARG A 170 -26.85 -0.68 -9.64
C ARG A 170 -25.84 -0.17 -8.62
N GLU A 171 -26.07 1.02 -8.06
CA GLU A 171 -25.22 1.58 -7.02
C GLU A 171 -25.20 0.67 -5.79
N SER A 172 -26.38 0.29 -5.27
CA SER A 172 -26.48 -0.61 -4.12
C SER A 172 -25.91 -2.01 -4.37
N ALA A 173 -25.97 -2.50 -5.61
CA ALA A 173 -25.34 -3.76 -5.98
C ALA A 173 -23.81 -3.67 -5.93
N LEU A 174 -23.24 -2.58 -6.47
CA LEU A 174 -21.80 -2.32 -6.45
C LEU A 174 -21.29 -2.11 -5.02
N GLU A 175 -22.04 -1.39 -4.18
CA GLU A 175 -21.71 -1.19 -2.76
C GLU A 175 -21.61 -2.53 -2.01
N ARG A 176 -22.58 -3.43 -2.19
CA ARG A 176 -22.56 -4.76 -1.56
C ARG A 176 -21.40 -5.59 -2.07
N GLU A 177 -21.22 -5.68 -3.39
CA GLU A 177 -20.12 -6.43 -4.00
C GLU A 177 -18.77 -6.03 -3.38
N TRP A 178 -18.46 -4.72 -3.33
CA TRP A 178 -17.17 -4.26 -2.85
C TRP A 178 -17.05 -4.24 -1.33
N LYS A 179 -18.16 -4.08 -0.58
CA LYS A 179 -18.16 -4.32 0.86
C LYS A 179 -17.69 -5.74 1.18
N ASP A 180 -18.26 -6.73 0.47
CA ASP A 180 -17.96 -8.14 0.71
C ASP A 180 -16.56 -8.50 0.23
N ARG A 181 -16.16 -8.08 -0.98
CA ARG A 181 -14.83 -8.35 -1.54
C ARG A 181 -13.69 -7.77 -0.71
N MET A 182 -13.87 -6.59 -0.15
CA MET A 182 -12.87 -5.94 0.70
C MET A 182 -13.06 -6.28 2.19
N ALA A 183 -14.03 -7.14 2.52
CA ALA A 183 -14.37 -7.47 3.90
C ALA A 183 -14.49 -6.21 4.79
N ILE A 184 -15.22 -5.18 4.31
CA ILE A 184 -15.40 -3.93 5.06
C ILE A 184 -16.38 -4.19 6.20
N ARG A 185 -15.91 -4.02 7.43
CA ARG A 185 -16.70 -4.26 8.65
C ARG A 185 -17.59 -3.06 8.94
N THR A 186 -18.85 -3.15 8.56
CA THR A 186 -19.91 -2.19 8.86
C THR A 186 -21.27 -2.88 8.88
N GLU A 187 -22.17 -2.42 9.73
CA GLU A 187 -23.56 -2.88 9.74
C GLU A 187 -24.30 -2.39 8.51
N ASP A 188 -24.13 -1.09 8.16
CA ASP A 188 -24.78 -0.47 7.00
C ASP A 188 -23.77 0.42 6.25
N VAL A 189 -23.70 0.25 4.91
CA VAL A 189 -22.89 1.10 4.02
C VAL A 189 -23.42 2.54 3.91
N LYS A 190 -24.63 2.80 4.39
CA LYS A 190 -25.21 4.14 4.50
C LYS A 190 -24.63 4.95 5.66
N ASN A 191 -23.99 4.30 6.63
CA ASN A 191 -23.32 4.99 7.74
C ASN A 191 -22.22 5.91 7.20
N ASN A 192 -21.92 6.96 7.97
CA ASN A 192 -20.85 7.89 7.62
C ASN A 192 -19.49 7.17 7.62
N ILE A 193 -18.60 7.52 6.69
CA ILE A 193 -17.27 6.93 6.56
C ILE A 193 -16.43 7.05 7.82
N LEU A 194 -16.64 8.09 8.63
CA LEU A 194 -15.91 8.34 9.87
C LEU A 194 -16.26 7.34 10.99
N THR A 195 -17.33 6.55 10.86
CA THR A 195 -17.65 5.48 11.80
C THR A 195 -16.72 4.26 11.64
N LEU A 196 -15.98 4.18 10.55
CA LEU A 196 -15.05 3.09 10.29
C LEU A 196 -13.71 3.29 11.00
N SER A 197 -13.08 2.18 11.40
CA SER A 197 -11.66 2.18 11.76
C SER A 197 -10.78 2.59 10.58
N GLY A 198 -9.56 3.07 10.87
CA GLY A 198 -8.62 3.50 9.83
C GLY A 198 -8.36 2.43 8.75
N GLY A 199 -8.22 1.16 9.13
CA GLY A 199 -8.07 0.06 8.18
C GLY A 199 -9.30 -0.15 7.28
N ASN A 200 -10.51 -0.05 7.82
CA ASN A 200 -11.73 -0.15 7.01
C ASN A 200 -11.96 1.08 6.13
N GLN A 201 -11.55 2.28 6.57
CA GLN A 201 -11.51 3.46 5.71
C GLN A 201 -10.56 3.24 4.53
N GLN A 202 -9.38 2.67 4.78
CA GLN A 202 -8.40 2.36 3.73
C GLN A 202 -8.96 1.33 2.73
N LYS A 203 -9.58 0.25 3.22
CA LYS A 203 -10.30 -0.71 2.37
C LYS A 203 -11.37 -0.04 1.49
N THR A 204 -12.05 0.97 2.01
CA THR A 204 -13.03 1.75 1.24
C THR A 204 -12.38 2.54 0.10
N LEU A 205 -11.17 3.10 0.30
CA LEU A 205 -10.43 3.77 -0.76
C LEU A 205 -9.97 2.79 -1.84
N PHE A 206 -9.52 1.59 -1.46
CA PHE A 206 -9.22 0.52 -2.41
C PHE A 206 -10.48 0.08 -3.17
N ALA A 207 -11.60 -0.13 -2.48
CA ALA A 207 -12.88 -0.43 -3.12
C ALA A 207 -13.25 0.64 -4.16
N ARG A 208 -13.10 1.93 -3.86
CA ARG A 208 -13.33 3.05 -4.80
C ARG A 208 -12.45 2.95 -6.05
N ALA A 209 -11.17 2.68 -5.88
CA ALA A 209 -10.24 2.59 -7.00
C ALA A 209 -10.52 1.35 -7.85
N LEU A 210 -10.73 0.20 -7.21
CA LEU A 210 -10.87 -1.10 -7.86
C LEU A 210 -12.26 -1.33 -8.46
N SER A 211 -13.33 -0.74 -7.90
CA SER A 211 -14.68 -0.78 -8.48
C SER A 211 -14.79 0.02 -9.77
N SER A 212 -13.85 0.93 -10.01
CA SER A 212 -13.79 1.71 -11.22
C SER A 212 -13.24 0.88 -12.40
N ASN A 213 -13.43 1.38 -13.62
CA ASN A 213 -12.85 0.80 -14.81
C ASN A 213 -11.40 1.29 -15.09
N ALA A 214 -10.68 1.71 -14.05
CA ALA A 214 -9.28 2.08 -14.17
C ALA A 214 -8.42 0.85 -14.43
N ALA A 215 -7.58 0.93 -15.47
CA ALA A 215 -6.61 -0.10 -15.82
C ALA A 215 -5.30 0.08 -15.04
N ILE A 216 -5.05 1.28 -14.53
CA ILE A 216 -3.81 1.65 -13.83
C ILE A 216 -4.18 2.27 -12.49
N ILE A 217 -3.68 1.70 -11.40
CA ILE A 217 -3.91 2.17 -10.04
C ILE A 217 -2.60 2.78 -9.51
N LEU A 218 -2.66 4.05 -9.15
CA LEU A 218 -1.57 4.80 -8.56
C LEU A 218 -1.77 4.90 -7.06
N MET A 219 -0.78 4.51 -6.27
CA MET A 219 -0.89 4.37 -4.82
C MET A 219 0.24 5.14 -4.14
N ASP A 220 -0.11 6.15 -3.37
CA ASP A 220 0.83 7.02 -2.67
C ASP A 220 0.87 6.63 -1.18
N ASP A 221 1.79 5.75 -0.79
CA ASP A 221 1.98 5.22 0.57
C ASP A 221 0.65 4.77 1.25
N PRO A 222 -0.15 3.93 0.57
CA PRO A 222 -1.55 3.69 0.94
C PRO A 222 -1.70 2.86 2.21
N MET A 223 -0.64 2.20 2.68
CA MET A 223 -0.69 1.30 3.83
C MET A 223 -0.19 1.94 5.12
N ARG A 224 0.15 3.22 5.10
CA ARG A 224 0.66 3.93 6.26
C ARG A 224 -0.38 3.92 7.41
N GLY A 225 0.04 3.42 8.56
CA GLY A 225 -0.81 3.33 9.75
C GLY A 225 -1.98 2.35 9.63
N VAL A 226 -1.87 1.36 8.75
CA VAL A 226 -2.81 0.24 8.61
C VAL A 226 -2.26 -0.97 9.36
N ASP A 227 -3.12 -1.72 10.03
CA ASP A 227 -2.72 -2.93 10.75
C ASP A 227 -2.28 -4.05 9.81
N VAL A 228 -1.44 -4.96 10.33
CA VAL A 228 -0.83 -6.04 9.55
C VAL A 228 -1.86 -6.95 8.87
N GLY A 229 -2.98 -7.23 9.56
CA GLY A 229 -4.05 -8.08 9.01
C GLY A 229 -4.69 -7.46 7.78
N THR A 230 -5.07 -6.18 7.89
CA THR A 230 -5.64 -5.42 6.78
C THR A 230 -4.64 -5.29 5.62
N LYS A 231 -3.34 -5.10 5.91
CA LYS A 231 -2.29 -5.04 4.87
C LYS A 231 -2.27 -6.32 4.03
N GLN A 232 -2.26 -7.50 4.67
CA GLN A 232 -2.23 -8.79 3.96
C GLN A 232 -3.44 -9.00 3.04
N GLU A 233 -4.65 -8.64 3.50
CA GLU A 233 -5.85 -8.71 2.68
C GLU A 233 -5.74 -7.82 1.44
N VAL A 234 -5.20 -6.62 1.59
CA VAL A 234 -5.02 -5.68 0.47
C VAL A 234 -3.91 -6.16 -0.48
N TYR A 235 -2.80 -6.71 0.01
CA TYR A 235 -1.74 -7.26 -0.85
C TYR A 235 -2.26 -8.40 -1.73
N SER A 236 -3.05 -9.32 -1.15
CA SER A 236 -3.70 -10.40 -1.88
C SER A 236 -4.65 -9.84 -2.96
N MET A 237 -5.40 -8.78 -2.65
CA MET A 237 -6.29 -8.13 -3.61
C MET A 237 -5.51 -7.44 -4.75
N ILE A 238 -4.41 -6.75 -4.45
CA ILE A 238 -3.54 -6.12 -5.46
C ILE A 238 -3.04 -7.20 -6.43
N ARG A 239 -2.53 -8.32 -5.91
CA ARG A 239 -2.00 -9.41 -6.73
C ARG A 239 -3.10 -10.04 -7.59
N GLU A 240 -4.24 -10.36 -7.01
CA GLU A 240 -5.41 -10.88 -7.77
C GLU A 240 -5.79 -9.96 -8.93
N GLN A 241 -5.81 -8.66 -8.72
CA GLN A 241 -6.17 -7.69 -9.74
C GLN A 241 -5.05 -7.50 -10.78
N ALA A 242 -3.79 -7.61 -10.39
CA ALA A 242 -2.65 -7.59 -11.30
C ALA A 242 -2.67 -8.81 -12.24
N ASP A 243 -2.95 -9.99 -11.71
CA ASP A 243 -3.11 -11.23 -12.49
C ASP A 243 -4.27 -11.14 -13.51
N LYS A 244 -5.27 -10.30 -13.22
CA LYS A 244 -6.37 -9.95 -14.15
C LYS A 244 -6.01 -8.84 -15.15
N GLY A 245 -4.74 -8.38 -15.16
CA GLY A 245 -4.20 -7.41 -16.10
C GLY A 245 -4.28 -5.95 -15.66
N ARG A 246 -4.68 -5.64 -14.40
CA ARG A 246 -4.54 -4.28 -13.85
C ARG A 246 -3.09 -3.99 -13.52
N THR A 247 -2.68 -2.75 -13.72
CA THR A 247 -1.33 -2.28 -13.45
C THR A 247 -1.33 -1.45 -12.18
N PHE A 248 -0.32 -1.63 -11.33
CA PHE A 248 -0.18 -0.90 -10.08
C PHE A 248 1.17 -0.17 -10.05
N ILE A 249 1.15 1.09 -9.62
CA ILE A 249 2.36 1.86 -9.32
C ILE A 249 2.24 2.30 -7.88
N TRP A 250 3.13 1.80 -7.04
CA TRP A 250 3.01 1.84 -5.60
C TRP A 250 4.22 2.50 -4.94
N TYR A 251 4.07 3.72 -4.48
CA TYR A 251 5.03 4.31 -3.56
C TYR A 251 4.76 3.83 -2.14
N THR A 252 5.80 3.42 -1.46
CA THR A 252 5.76 3.04 -0.05
C THR A 252 7.02 3.49 0.69
N THR A 253 6.85 3.84 1.96
CA THR A 253 7.95 4.12 2.90
C THR A 253 8.35 2.86 3.68
N GLU A 254 7.57 1.78 3.59
CA GLU A 254 7.83 0.52 4.28
C GLU A 254 8.51 -0.49 3.33
N PHE A 255 9.69 -0.91 3.74
CA PHE A 255 10.55 -1.77 2.92
C PHE A 255 9.90 -3.13 2.61
N ASP A 256 9.26 -3.73 3.62
CA ASP A 256 8.60 -5.03 3.50
C ASP A 256 7.54 -5.06 2.38
N GLU A 257 6.91 -3.93 2.08
CA GLU A 257 5.88 -3.80 1.06
C GLU A 257 6.42 -3.95 -0.36
N LEU A 258 7.68 -3.58 -0.59
CA LEU A 258 8.34 -3.72 -1.89
C LEU A 258 8.52 -5.19 -2.30
N SER A 259 8.49 -6.12 -1.35
CA SER A 259 8.53 -7.57 -1.63
C SER A 259 7.31 -8.07 -2.42
N HIS A 260 6.23 -7.29 -2.42
CA HIS A 260 5.01 -7.58 -3.19
C HIS A 260 5.06 -7.01 -4.62
N CYS A 261 6.13 -6.30 -4.97
CA CYS A 261 6.33 -5.68 -6.29
C CYS A 261 7.13 -6.59 -7.22
N ASP A 262 6.82 -6.52 -8.50
CA ASP A 262 7.54 -7.25 -9.56
C ASP A 262 8.87 -6.56 -9.88
N ARG A 263 8.92 -5.24 -9.67
CA ARG A 263 10.08 -4.39 -9.87
C ARG A 263 9.94 -3.12 -9.01
N ALA A 264 11.07 -2.54 -8.62
CA ALA A 264 11.10 -1.28 -7.91
C ALA A 264 12.01 -0.26 -8.60
N TYR A 265 11.57 0.98 -8.68
CA TYR A 265 12.40 2.12 -9.05
C TYR A 265 12.78 2.90 -7.80
N VAL A 266 14.08 3.11 -7.61
CA VAL A 266 14.60 3.90 -6.49
C VAL A 266 14.75 5.35 -6.93
N PHE A 267 14.20 6.26 -6.12
CA PHE A 267 14.26 7.70 -6.36
C PHE A 267 15.27 8.38 -5.45
N ARG A 268 16.01 9.32 -6.03
CA ARG A 268 16.94 10.20 -5.33
C ARG A 268 16.86 11.60 -5.93
N ASN A 269 16.62 12.61 -5.07
CA ASN A 269 16.59 14.02 -5.48
C ASN A 269 15.73 14.31 -6.72
N GLY A 270 14.63 13.60 -6.86
CA GLY A 270 13.68 13.77 -7.97
C GLY A 270 14.00 12.97 -9.23
N ALA A 271 15.12 12.25 -9.29
CA ALA A 271 15.52 11.39 -10.40
C ALA A 271 15.43 9.90 -10.02
N ILE A 272 15.36 9.03 -11.01
CA ILE A 272 15.47 7.57 -10.83
C ILE A 272 16.96 7.25 -10.76
N SER A 273 17.40 6.68 -9.63
CA SER A 273 18.78 6.25 -9.39
C SER A 273 19.03 4.79 -9.76
N ALA A 274 18.03 3.92 -9.60
CA ALA A 274 18.13 2.50 -9.93
C ALA A 274 16.78 1.89 -10.31
N SER A 275 16.82 0.77 -11.03
CA SER A 275 15.70 -0.13 -11.28
C SER A 275 16.09 -1.53 -10.80
N LEU A 276 15.31 -2.07 -9.87
CA LEU A 276 15.55 -3.36 -9.20
C LEU A 276 14.45 -4.34 -9.57
N GLU A 277 14.82 -5.49 -10.13
CA GLU A 277 13.90 -6.61 -10.38
C GLU A 277 13.53 -7.32 -9.06
N SER A 278 12.40 -8.01 -9.00
CA SER A 278 11.84 -8.65 -7.78
C SER A 278 12.89 -9.37 -6.94
N GLY A 279 13.72 -10.24 -7.54
CA GLY A 279 14.74 -11.00 -6.81
C GLY A 279 15.95 -10.19 -6.31
N LYS A 280 16.04 -8.90 -6.65
CA LYS A 280 17.11 -7.96 -6.26
C LYS A 280 16.62 -6.85 -5.33
N ILE A 281 15.34 -6.85 -4.97
CA ILE A 281 14.78 -5.88 -4.05
C ILE A 281 15.15 -6.30 -2.64
N SER A 282 16.14 -5.63 -2.04
CA SER A 282 16.54 -5.80 -0.63
C SER A 282 16.69 -4.43 0.02
N GLU A 283 16.60 -4.38 1.34
CA GLU A 283 16.79 -3.13 2.09
C GLU A 283 18.14 -2.50 1.77
N GLU A 284 19.18 -3.34 1.70
CA GLU A 284 20.54 -2.91 1.38
C GLU A 284 20.61 -2.30 -0.03
N SER A 285 20.06 -2.97 -1.06
CA SER A 285 20.11 -2.49 -2.45
C SER A 285 19.34 -1.18 -2.65
N VAL A 286 18.21 -0.99 -1.94
CA VAL A 286 17.45 0.26 -2.00
C VAL A 286 18.15 1.38 -1.24
N LEU A 287 18.72 1.10 -0.08
CA LEU A 287 19.53 2.09 0.67
C LEU A 287 20.75 2.49 -0.13
N GLU A 288 21.50 1.54 -0.66
CA GLU A 288 22.65 1.83 -1.51
C GLU A 288 22.28 2.74 -2.68
N ALA A 289 21.25 2.39 -3.44
CA ALA A 289 20.77 3.21 -4.56
C ALA A 289 20.21 4.58 -4.13
N SER A 290 19.73 4.71 -2.89
CA SER A 290 19.23 5.98 -2.35
C SER A 290 20.35 6.94 -1.97
N PHE A 291 21.54 6.43 -1.66
CA PHE A 291 22.71 7.23 -1.22
C PHE A 291 23.86 7.25 -2.23
N ALA A 292 23.92 6.32 -3.19
CA ALA A 292 25.00 6.27 -4.18
C ALA A 292 25.19 7.63 -4.87
N GLU A 293 26.39 8.19 -4.83
CA GLU A 293 26.71 9.38 -5.63
C GLU A 293 26.58 9.04 -7.11
N GLN A 294 25.90 9.88 -7.89
CA GLN A 294 25.94 9.73 -9.34
C GLN A 294 27.41 9.88 -9.76
N ALA A 295 27.98 8.82 -10.31
CA ALA A 295 29.23 8.98 -11.07
C ALA A 295 28.96 10.02 -12.16
N ALA A 296 29.70 11.11 -12.09
CA ALA A 296 29.60 12.27 -12.99
C ALA A 296 29.84 11.89 -14.44
#